data_8e99edd772dc32c2664ab8281d6cddc7
#
_entry.id   8e99edd772dc32c2664ab8281d6cddc7
#
_cell.length_a   1.000
_cell.length_b   1.000
_cell.length_c   1.000
_cell.angle_alpha   90.00
_cell.angle_beta   90.00
_cell.angle_gamma   90.00
#
_symmetry.space_group_name_H-M   'P 1'
#
loop_
_entity.id
_entity.type
_entity.pdbx_description
1 polymer ?
#
loop_
_entity_poly.entity_id
_entity_poly.type
_entity_poly.pdbx_seq_one_letter_code
_entity_poly.pdbx_strand_id
1 'polypeptide(L)'
;FSPAQAADGYDVVETVARQPWVQHGHVGMVGLSYPGISQLYVAATQPPSLAAITPLSVIDDLWRQQWPGGIYNSGFTRAWLAQRDMEIQIGGQDWDKALIEEGDQVCELNQRIRSQNFDFERFGRAIENFRDHLDARRVADAVHKIQVPVYLTGAWQDEQTGSRFALMLKDFTAAPHVKFTLFNGHHPDGYSPMV
;
A
#
# COMPACT_ATOMS: atom_id res chain seq x y z
N PHE A 1 6.93 -1.34 0.03
CA PHE A 1 6.59 -1.40 1.46
C PHE A 1 7.82 -1.71 2.28
N SER A 2 8.05 -0.99 3.37
CA SER A 2 9.18 -1.20 4.27
C SER A 2 8.84 -0.71 5.68
N PRO A 3 9.60 -1.16 6.72
CA PRO A 3 9.45 -0.62 8.06
C PRO A 3 9.68 0.91 8.14
N ALA A 4 10.59 1.45 7.31
CA ALA A 4 10.82 2.89 7.23
C ALA A 4 9.57 3.64 6.74
N GLN A 5 8.95 3.17 5.64
CA GLN A 5 7.69 3.75 5.17
C GLN A 5 6.55 3.65 6.19
N ALA A 6 6.52 2.59 7.00
CA ALA A 6 5.54 2.48 8.07
C ALA A 6 5.77 3.53 9.17
N ALA A 7 7.03 3.80 9.53
CA ALA A 7 7.42 4.85 10.46
C ALA A 7 7.09 6.25 9.91
N ASP A 8 7.41 6.52 8.65
CA ASP A 8 7.01 7.76 7.98
C ASP A 8 5.49 7.97 8.03
N GLY A 9 4.72 6.90 7.79
CA GLY A 9 3.27 6.93 7.89
C GLY A 9 2.76 7.22 9.30
N TYR A 10 3.42 6.69 10.33
CA TYR A 10 3.15 7.05 11.73
C TYR A 10 3.33 8.56 11.94
N ASP A 11 4.46 9.11 11.52
CA ASP A 11 4.76 10.55 11.67
C ASP A 11 3.75 11.42 10.91
N VAL A 12 3.31 10.98 9.73
CA VAL A 12 2.26 11.66 8.96
C VAL A 12 0.94 11.68 9.73
N VAL A 13 0.49 10.54 10.28
CA VAL A 13 -0.74 10.45 11.07
C VAL A 13 -0.68 11.42 12.25
N GLU A 14 0.39 11.40 13.02
CA GLU A 14 0.56 12.26 14.19
C GLU A 14 0.70 13.73 13.82
N THR A 15 1.30 14.04 12.67
CA THR A 15 1.44 15.42 12.18
C THR A 15 0.10 15.97 11.70
N VAL A 16 -0.66 15.19 10.96
CA VAL A 16 -1.99 15.59 10.49
C VAL A 16 -2.95 15.76 11.66
N ALA A 17 -2.95 14.86 12.63
CA ALA A 17 -3.81 14.92 13.80
C ALA A 17 -3.64 16.22 14.64
N ARG A 18 -2.44 16.81 14.62
CA ARG A 18 -2.14 18.08 15.31
C ARG A 18 -2.57 19.34 14.56
N GLN A 19 -3.08 19.20 13.33
CA GLN A 19 -3.48 20.37 12.57
C GLN A 19 -4.77 21.01 13.13
N PRO A 20 -4.90 22.33 13.12
CA PRO A 20 -6.03 23.04 13.74
C PRO A 20 -7.39 22.76 13.08
N TRP A 21 -7.39 22.21 11.87
CA TRP A 21 -8.59 21.82 11.13
C TRP A 21 -9.01 20.36 11.38
N VAL A 22 -8.23 19.58 12.13
CA VAL A 22 -8.57 18.19 12.47
C VAL A 22 -9.38 18.14 13.76
N GLN A 23 -10.62 17.64 13.65
CA GLN A 23 -11.50 17.51 14.80
C GLN A 23 -11.00 16.43 15.75
N HIS A 24 -10.99 16.73 17.04
CA HIS A 24 -10.66 15.82 18.13
C HIS A 24 -9.24 15.21 18.07
N GLY A 25 -8.36 15.70 17.19
CA GLY A 25 -7.00 15.20 17.07
C GLY A 25 -6.88 13.75 16.59
N HIS A 26 -7.89 13.24 15.88
CA HIS A 26 -7.89 11.89 15.34
C HIS A 26 -8.10 11.87 13.83
N VAL A 27 -7.45 10.91 13.16
CA VAL A 27 -7.56 10.72 11.71
C VAL A 27 -7.90 9.27 11.39
N GLY A 28 -8.63 9.05 10.32
CA GLY A 28 -8.85 7.74 9.72
C GLY A 28 -8.05 7.61 8.43
N MET A 29 -7.78 6.37 8.03
CA MET A 29 -7.16 6.09 6.73
C MET A 29 -8.12 5.29 5.85
N VAL A 30 -8.22 5.66 4.57
CA VAL A 30 -8.99 4.94 3.56
C VAL A 30 -8.18 4.87 2.26
N GLY A 31 -8.25 3.76 1.56
CA GLY A 31 -7.60 3.64 0.26
C GLY A 31 -7.67 2.25 -0.31
N LEU A 32 -7.61 2.19 -1.62
CA LEU A 32 -7.61 0.97 -2.41
C LEU A 32 -6.19 0.64 -2.88
N SER A 33 -5.83 -0.65 -2.92
CA SER A 33 -4.55 -1.11 -3.45
C SER A 33 -3.36 -0.63 -2.61
N TYR A 34 -2.35 0.01 -3.18
CA TYR A 34 -1.18 0.52 -2.46
C TYR A 34 -1.56 1.40 -1.24
N PRO A 35 -2.47 2.40 -1.36
CA PRO A 35 -2.98 3.14 -0.21
C PRO A 35 -3.73 2.29 0.82
N GLY A 36 -4.34 1.18 0.42
CA GLY A 36 -4.95 0.20 1.31
C GLY A 36 -3.92 -0.64 2.05
N ILE A 37 -2.93 -1.15 1.32
CA ILE A 37 -1.85 -1.97 1.88
C ILE A 37 -1.01 -1.17 2.87
N SER A 38 -0.66 0.09 2.54
CA SER A 38 0.13 0.96 3.42
C SER A 38 -0.53 1.20 4.76
N GLN A 39 -1.88 1.27 4.83
CA GLN A 39 -2.61 1.41 6.09
C GLN A 39 -2.33 0.27 7.06
N LEU A 40 -2.21 -0.96 6.57
CA LEU A 40 -1.94 -2.12 7.41
C LEU A 40 -0.57 -2.03 8.07
N TYR A 41 0.44 -1.55 7.34
CA TYR A 41 1.78 -1.33 7.89
C TYR A 41 1.80 -0.17 8.89
N VAL A 42 1.16 0.95 8.54
CA VAL A 42 1.08 2.13 9.42
C VAL A 42 0.31 1.80 10.70
N ALA A 43 -0.87 1.18 10.60
CA ALA A 43 -1.67 0.81 11.78
C ALA A 43 -0.96 -0.20 12.70
N ALA A 44 -0.10 -1.06 12.14
CA ALA A 44 0.73 -1.99 12.92
C ALA A 44 1.82 -1.28 13.74
N THR A 45 2.18 -0.01 13.43
CA THR A 45 3.05 0.83 14.27
C THR A 45 2.30 1.50 15.43
N GLN A 46 0.97 1.40 15.45
CA GLN A 46 0.08 1.88 16.52
C GLN A 46 0.15 3.39 16.77
N PRO A 47 -0.08 4.26 15.76
CA PRO A 47 -0.11 5.70 15.99
C PRO A 47 -1.27 6.05 16.94
N PRO A 48 -1.03 6.79 18.05
CA PRO A 48 -2.07 7.11 19.03
C PRO A 48 -3.26 7.89 18.46
N SER A 49 -3.03 8.70 17.44
CA SER A 49 -4.05 9.52 16.79
C SER A 49 -4.80 8.82 15.67
N LEU A 50 -4.47 7.57 15.35
CA LEU A 50 -5.20 6.80 14.34
C LEU A 50 -6.49 6.25 14.91
N ALA A 51 -7.63 6.62 14.31
CA ALA A 51 -8.97 6.23 14.80
C ALA A 51 -9.52 4.95 14.15
N ALA A 52 -9.26 4.73 12.86
CA ALA A 52 -9.74 3.59 12.11
C ALA A 52 -9.01 3.46 10.78
N ILE A 53 -9.05 2.27 10.18
CA ILE A 53 -8.54 2.02 8.84
C ILE A 53 -9.58 1.33 7.94
N THR A 54 -9.53 1.68 6.66
CA THR A 54 -10.36 1.05 5.62
C THR A 54 -9.48 0.58 4.46
N PRO A 55 -8.74 -0.51 4.63
CA PRO A 55 -7.90 -1.09 3.59
C PRO A 55 -8.76 -1.85 2.57
N LEU A 56 -8.71 -1.44 1.30
CA LEU A 56 -9.50 -1.99 0.22
C LEU A 56 -8.59 -2.67 -0.79
N SER A 57 -8.94 -3.87 -1.25
CA SER A 57 -8.22 -4.67 -2.26
C SER A 57 -6.71 -4.75 -1.95
N VAL A 58 -6.36 -5.48 -0.91
CA VAL A 58 -5.01 -5.56 -0.36
C VAL A 58 -4.36 -6.93 -0.56
N ILE A 59 -3.05 -7.01 -0.36
CA ILE A 59 -2.27 -8.25 -0.36
C ILE A 59 -2.03 -8.77 1.07
N ASP A 60 -1.77 -10.07 1.20
CA ASP A 60 -1.27 -10.70 2.43
C ASP A 60 0.26 -10.75 2.46
N ASP A 61 0.87 -10.87 1.28
CA ASP A 61 2.30 -11.14 1.13
C ASP A 61 2.77 -10.62 -0.25
N LEU A 62 3.70 -9.66 -0.24
CA LEU A 62 4.20 -9.05 -1.47
C LEU A 62 4.91 -10.06 -2.38
N TRP A 63 5.70 -10.96 -1.82
CA TRP A 63 6.39 -11.97 -2.61
C TRP A 63 5.40 -12.91 -3.32
N ARG A 64 4.37 -13.36 -2.62
CA ARG A 64 3.35 -14.25 -3.19
C ARG A 64 2.46 -13.59 -4.21
N GLN A 65 2.32 -12.27 -4.13
CA GLN A 65 1.62 -11.50 -5.16
C GLN A 65 2.45 -11.43 -6.45
N GLN A 66 3.77 -11.27 -6.33
CA GLN A 66 4.67 -11.19 -7.49
C GLN A 66 5.05 -12.57 -8.05
N TRP A 67 5.13 -13.59 -7.19
CA TRP A 67 5.53 -14.95 -7.51
C TRP A 67 4.47 -15.97 -7.03
N PRO A 68 3.22 -15.89 -7.53
CA PRO A 68 2.19 -16.85 -7.14
C PRO A 68 2.60 -18.26 -7.55
N GLY A 69 2.64 -19.17 -6.55
CA GLY A 69 3.08 -20.56 -6.79
C GLY A 69 4.55 -20.72 -7.23
N GLY A 70 5.38 -19.69 -7.07
CA GLY A 70 6.78 -19.70 -7.49
C GLY A 70 7.00 -19.36 -8.97
N ILE A 71 5.96 -18.88 -9.66
CA ILE A 71 6.03 -18.45 -11.07
C ILE A 71 5.89 -16.93 -11.11
N TYR A 72 6.83 -16.24 -11.77
CA TYR A 72 6.76 -14.80 -11.90
C TYR A 72 5.47 -14.35 -12.61
N ASN A 73 4.74 -13.44 -11.97
CA ASN A 73 3.54 -12.83 -12.55
C ASN A 73 3.93 -11.88 -13.69
N SER A 74 4.06 -12.43 -14.90
CA SER A 74 4.41 -11.68 -16.11
C SER A 74 3.22 -10.87 -16.66
N GLY A 75 2.02 -11.05 -16.12
CA GLY A 75 0.84 -10.26 -16.45
C GLY A 75 0.86 -8.90 -15.74
N PHE A 76 0.09 -8.76 -14.68
CA PHE A 76 -0.03 -7.49 -13.95
C PHE A 76 1.30 -7.00 -13.36
N THR A 77 2.01 -7.82 -12.60
CA THR A 77 3.21 -7.38 -11.84
C THR A 77 4.27 -6.81 -12.75
N ARG A 78 4.58 -7.49 -13.86
CA ARG A 78 5.61 -7.02 -14.80
C ARG A 78 5.27 -5.65 -15.40
N ALA A 79 4.05 -5.52 -15.92
CA ALA A 79 3.62 -4.28 -16.57
C ALA A 79 3.57 -3.12 -15.56
N TRP A 80 3.06 -3.40 -14.35
CA TRP A 80 2.94 -2.41 -13.30
C TRP A 80 4.30 -1.92 -12.78
N LEU A 81 5.27 -2.82 -12.55
CA LEU A 81 6.62 -2.44 -12.12
C LEU A 81 7.35 -1.63 -13.20
N ALA A 82 7.27 -2.05 -14.48
CA ALA A 82 7.85 -1.30 -15.58
C ALA A 82 7.25 0.11 -15.72
N GLN A 83 5.94 0.25 -15.50
CA GLN A 83 5.30 1.56 -15.46
C GLN A 83 5.82 2.42 -14.30
N ARG A 84 6.00 1.84 -13.10
CA ARG A 84 6.58 2.57 -11.96
C ARG A 84 8.00 3.04 -12.25
N ASP A 85 8.83 2.22 -12.91
CA ASP A 85 10.18 2.60 -13.31
C ASP A 85 10.22 3.76 -14.31
N MET A 86 9.21 3.88 -15.19
CA MET A 86 9.06 5.04 -16.05
C MET A 86 8.61 6.29 -15.28
N GLU A 87 7.65 6.13 -14.38
CA GLU A 87 7.05 7.24 -13.64
C GLU A 87 7.98 7.89 -12.61
N ILE A 88 9.01 7.18 -12.15
CA ILE A 88 10.02 7.76 -11.24
C ILE A 88 11.06 8.63 -11.94
N GLN A 89 11.12 8.61 -13.27
CA GLN A 89 12.00 9.50 -14.03
C GLN A 89 11.52 10.95 -13.95
N ILE A 90 12.45 11.89 -14.12
CA ILE A 90 12.11 13.32 -14.14
C ILE A 90 11.17 13.60 -15.30
N GLY A 91 10.00 14.16 -15.03
CA GLY A 91 8.95 14.35 -16.04
C GLY A 91 8.32 13.04 -16.52
N GLY A 92 8.43 11.97 -15.73
CA GLY A 92 7.89 10.64 -16.08
C GLY A 92 6.38 10.51 -15.91
N GLN A 93 5.72 11.54 -15.35
CA GLN A 93 4.27 11.64 -15.25
C GLN A 93 3.80 12.92 -15.93
N ASP A 94 2.58 12.95 -16.46
CA ASP A 94 2.09 14.11 -17.19
C ASP A 94 2.03 15.37 -16.33
N TRP A 95 1.64 15.24 -15.07
CA TRP A 95 1.50 16.38 -14.16
C TRP A 95 2.86 16.98 -13.73
N ASP A 96 3.87 16.16 -13.45
CA ASP A 96 5.18 16.65 -13.03
C ASP A 96 5.94 17.25 -14.22
N LYS A 97 5.77 16.67 -15.40
CA LYS A 97 6.29 17.22 -16.65
C LYS A 97 5.74 18.61 -16.92
N ALA A 98 4.42 18.79 -16.79
CA ALA A 98 3.79 20.09 -17.00
C ALA A 98 4.32 21.16 -16.04
N LEU A 99 4.42 20.85 -14.73
CA LEU A 99 4.95 21.77 -13.73
C LEU A 99 6.42 22.15 -13.99
N ILE A 100 7.24 21.19 -14.41
CA ILE A 100 8.65 21.44 -14.74
C ILE A 100 8.75 22.34 -15.97
N GLU A 101 7.95 22.09 -17.01
CA GLU A 101 7.89 22.93 -18.20
C GLU A 101 7.40 24.36 -17.90
N GLU A 102 6.55 24.54 -16.88
CA GLU A 102 6.12 25.85 -16.36
C GLU A 102 7.18 26.53 -15.48
N GLY A 103 8.28 25.84 -15.17
CA GLY A 103 9.41 26.38 -14.41
C GLY A 103 9.36 26.16 -12.90
N ASP A 104 8.57 25.23 -12.40
CA ASP A 104 8.54 24.84 -10.99
C ASP A 104 9.85 24.11 -10.59
N GLN A 105 10.80 24.87 -10.06
CA GLN A 105 12.11 24.38 -9.61
C GLN A 105 12.01 23.43 -8.40
N VAL A 106 10.98 23.58 -7.55
CA VAL A 106 10.77 22.70 -6.39
C VAL A 106 10.28 21.33 -6.87
N CYS A 107 9.36 21.30 -7.82
CA CYS A 107 8.92 20.08 -8.46
C CYS A 107 10.11 19.35 -9.13
N GLU A 108 10.91 20.06 -9.92
CA GLU A 108 12.08 19.48 -10.59
C GLU A 108 13.09 18.88 -9.60
N LEU A 109 13.41 19.61 -8.52
CA LEU A 109 14.33 19.13 -7.49
C LEU A 109 13.79 17.85 -6.82
N ASN A 110 12.51 17.83 -6.46
CA ASN A 110 11.88 16.67 -5.85
C ASN A 110 11.89 15.46 -6.79
N GLN A 111 11.67 15.65 -8.08
CA GLN A 111 11.77 14.57 -9.07
C GLN A 111 13.19 14.04 -9.21
N ARG A 112 14.23 14.88 -9.10
CA ARG A 112 15.63 14.43 -9.10
C ARG A 112 15.95 13.54 -7.89
N ILE A 113 15.41 13.84 -6.70
CA ILE A 113 15.54 13.00 -5.51
C ILE A 113 14.81 11.67 -5.72
N ARG A 114 13.60 11.70 -6.25
CA ARG A 114 12.78 10.52 -6.53
C ARG A 114 13.41 9.57 -7.56
N SER A 115 14.05 10.09 -8.60
CA SER A 115 14.71 9.30 -9.66
C SER A 115 15.92 8.50 -9.20
N GLN A 116 16.35 8.64 -7.94
CA GLN A 116 17.41 7.83 -7.34
C GLN A 116 16.92 6.44 -6.86
N ASN A 117 15.64 6.13 -7.00
CA ASN A 117 15.11 4.82 -6.67
C ASN A 117 15.68 3.73 -7.60
N PHE A 118 15.67 2.49 -7.11
CA PHE A 118 16.15 1.34 -7.88
C PHE A 118 15.12 0.91 -8.94
N ASP A 119 15.61 0.12 -9.90
CA ASP A 119 14.82 -0.54 -10.94
C ASP A 119 13.89 -1.61 -10.33
N PHE A 120 12.60 -1.32 -10.26
CA PHE A 120 11.60 -2.18 -9.63
C PHE A 120 11.33 -3.45 -10.41
N GLU A 121 11.33 -3.41 -11.75
CA GLU A 121 11.12 -4.62 -12.56
C GLU A 121 12.29 -5.58 -12.40
N ARG A 122 13.52 -5.09 -12.49
CA ARG A 122 14.72 -5.89 -12.29
C ARG A 122 14.76 -6.49 -10.89
N PHE A 123 14.43 -5.69 -9.87
CA PHE A 123 14.37 -6.17 -8.49
C PHE A 123 13.29 -7.24 -8.32
N GLY A 124 12.07 -7.02 -8.82
CA GLY A 124 10.97 -7.98 -8.75
C GLY A 124 11.31 -9.33 -9.37
N ARG A 125 12.06 -9.34 -10.47
CA ARG A 125 12.54 -10.58 -11.11
C ARG A 125 13.66 -11.26 -10.32
N ALA A 126 14.55 -10.47 -9.71
CA ALA A 126 15.71 -10.99 -8.99
C ALA A 126 15.36 -11.70 -7.67
N ILE A 127 14.19 -11.40 -7.10
CA ILE A 127 13.76 -11.93 -5.79
C ILE A 127 13.03 -13.27 -5.84
N GLU A 128 13.04 -13.97 -6.98
CA GLU A 128 12.38 -15.28 -7.14
C GLU A 128 12.62 -16.24 -5.97
N ASN A 129 13.85 -16.32 -5.51
CA ASN A 129 14.28 -17.23 -4.45
C ASN A 129 14.66 -16.50 -3.14
N PHE A 130 14.40 -15.19 -3.03
CA PHE A 130 14.83 -14.38 -1.89
C PHE A 130 13.67 -13.99 -0.97
N ARG A 131 12.87 -14.95 -0.59
CA ARG A 131 11.75 -14.73 0.32
C ARG A 131 12.18 -14.03 1.61
N ASP A 132 13.34 -14.41 2.15
CA ASP A 132 13.87 -13.85 3.41
C ASP A 132 14.04 -12.32 3.35
N HIS A 133 14.37 -11.76 2.19
CA HIS A 133 14.46 -10.32 1.99
C HIS A 133 13.11 -9.59 1.99
N LEU A 134 12.02 -10.34 1.83
CA LEU A 134 10.65 -9.80 1.79
C LEU A 134 9.83 -10.18 3.02
N ASP A 135 10.36 -10.95 3.95
CA ASP A 135 9.60 -11.36 5.14
C ASP A 135 9.16 -10.15 5.98
N ALA A 136 9.99 -9.11 6.08
CA ALA A 136 9.58 -7.84 6.69
C ALA A 136 8.47 -7.09 5.91
N ARG A 137 8.15 -7.50 4.71
CA ARG A 137 7.10 -6.97 3.82
C ARG A 137 5.88 -7.88 3.72
N ARG A 138 5.82 -8.89 4.56
CA ARG A 138 4.66 -9.74 4.70
C ARG A 138 3.70 -9.12 5.70
N VAL A 139 2.71 -8.41 5.19
CA VAL A 139 1.76 -7.66 6.01
C VAL A 139 0.93 -8.56 6.93
N ALA A 140 0.64 -9.79 6.49
CA ALA A 140 -0.07 -10.76 7.31
C ALA A 140 0.59 -11.01 8.70
N ASP A 141 1.92 -10.86 8.79
CA ASP A 141 2.65 -11.04 10.05
C ASP A 141 2.56 -9.81 10.98
N ALA A 142 2.01 -8.70 10.51
CA ALA A 142 1.90 -7.45 11.27
C ALA A 142 0.47 -7.12 11.73
N VAL A 143 -0.56 -7.66 11.06
CA VAL A 143 -1.96 -7.27 11.30
C VAL A 143 -2.46 -7.59 12.71
N HIS A 144 -1.86 -8.56 13.41
CA HIS A 144 -2.18 -8.86 14.80
C HIS A 144 -1.84 -7.73 15.79
N LYS A 145 -1.03 -6.75 15.37
CA LYS A 145 -0.66 -5.57 16.16
C LYS A 145 -1.66 -4.42 16.03
N ILE A 146 -2.55 -4.48 15.05
CA ILE A 146 -3.50 -3.38 14.77
C ILE A 146 -4.53 -3.29 15.88
N GLN A 147 -4.61 -2.13 16.54
CA GLN A 147 -5.46 -1.87 17.70
C GLN A 147 -6.60 -0.90 17.40
N VAL A 148 -6.83 -0.58 16.15
CA VAL A 148 -7.94 0.29 15.72
C VAL A 148 -9.00 -0.51 14.96
N PRO A 149 -10.26 0.00 14.86
CA PRO A 149 -11.28 -0.61 14.02
C PRO A 149 -10.82 -0.77 12.56
N VAL A 150 -11.18 -1.90 11.94
CA VAL A 150 -10.82 -2.25 10.58
C VAL A 150 -12.06 -2.58 9.75
N TYR A 151 -12.24 -1.90 8.62
CA TYR A 151 -13.15 -2.31 7.57
C TYR A 151 -12.38 -2.66 6.31
N LEU A 152 -12.25 -3.94 5.99
CA LEU A 152 -11.47 -4.44 4.86
C LEU A 152 -12.40 -4.97 3.76
N THR A 153 -12.11 -4.62 2.51
CA THR A 153 -12.75 -5.22 1.35
C THR A 153 -11.78 -6.02 0.50
N GLY A 154 -12.28 -7.04 -0.19
CA GLY A 154 -11.49 -7.80 -1.14
C GLY A 154 -12.35 -8.57 -2.13
N ALA A 155 -11.88 -8.64 -3.37
CA ALA A 155 -12.52 -9.33 -4.46
C ALA A 155 -11.87 -10.70 -4.72
N TRP A 156 -12.69 -11.70 -5.02
CA TRP A 156 -12.19 -13.05 -5.31
C TRP A 156 -11.46 -13.14 -6.65
N GLN A 157 -11.79 -12.26 -7.60
CA GLN A 157 -11.23 -12.23 -8.95
C GLN A 157 -10.31 -11.01 -9.15
N ASP A 158 -9.76 -10.48 -8.05
CA ASP A 158 -8.81 -9.38 -8.12
C ASP A 158 -7.55 -9.80 -8.89
N GLU A 159 -7.37 -9.22 -10.07
CA GLU A 159 -6.29 -9.54 -11.00
C GLU A 159 -4.94 -8.88 -10.60
N GLN A 160 -4.96 -7.97 -9.63
CA GLN A 160 -3.78 -7.24 -9.18
C GLN A 160 -3.25 -7.74 -7.84
N THR A 161 -4.10 -7.76 -6.83
CA THR A 161 -3.71 -8.17 -5.46
C THR A 161 -4.02 -9.63 -5.16
N GLY A 162 -4.94 -10.23 -5.91
CA GLY A 162 -5.36 -11.61 -5.73
C GLY A 162 -6.25 -11.83 -4.51
N SER A 163 -6.75 -13.04 -4.37
CA SER A 163 -7.69 -13.43 -3.30
C SER A 163 -7.03 -13.86 -1.99
N ARG A 164 -5.70 -13.87 -1.93
CA ARG A 164 -4.96 -14.40 -0.77
C ARG A 164 -5.12 -13.56 0.51
N PHE A 165 -5.52 -12.29 0.40
CA PHE A 165 -5.84 -11.44 1.55
C PHE A 165 -6.76 -12.14 2.55
N ALA A 166 -7.65 -13.02 2.09
CA ALA A 166 -8.57 -13.77 2.94
C ALA A 166 -7.86 -14.64 3.98
N LEU A 167 -6.64 -15.06 3.75
CA LEU A 167 -5.87 -15.89 4.69
C LEU A 167 -5.43 -15.13 5.95
N MET A 168 -5.30 -13.79 5.88
CA MET A 168 -4.90 -12.97 7.04
C MET A 168 -6.08 -12.45 7.87
N LEU A 169 -7.34 -12.62 7.41
CA LEU A 169 -8.50 -12.03 8.10
C LEU A 169 -8.66 -12.51 9.54
N LYS A 170 -8.24 -13.73 9.83
CA LYS A 170 -8.25 -14.33 11.17
C LYS A 170 -7.21 -13.72 12.14
N ASP A 171 -6.23 -13.01 11.60
CA ASP A 171 -5.05 -12.56 12.34
C ASP A 171 -5.20 -11.13 12.91
N PHE A 172 -6.34 -10.45 12.66
CA PHE A 172 -6.67 -9.14 13.26
C PHE A 172 -7.12 -9.28 14.73
N THR A 173 -6.29 -9.89 15.57
CA THR A 173 -6.66 -10.32 16.91
C THR A 173 -6.68 -9.22 17.96
N ALA A 174 -5.98 -8.11 17.74
CA ALA A 174 -5.96 -6.96 18.64
C ALA A 174 -6.93 -5.84 18.23
N ALA A 175 -7.50 -5.90 17.03
CA ALA A 175 -8.46 -4.90 16.56
C ALA A 175 -9.79 -4.99 17.33
N PRO A 176 -10.30 -3.89 17.90
CA PRO A 176 -11.51 -3.93 18.72
C PRO A 176 -12.77 -4.25 17.92
N HIS A 177 -12.81 -3.88 16.67
CA HIS A 177 -13.89 -4.16 15.73
C HIS A 177 -13.31 -4.47 14.35
N VAL A 178 -13.77 -5.55 13.76
CA VAL A 178 -13.39 -5.94 12.39
C VAL A 178 -14.65 -6.22 11.57
N LYS A 179 -14.66 -5.69 10.36
CA LYS A 179 -15.69 -5.98 9.36
C LYS A 179 -15.04 -6.25 8.03
N PHE A 180 -15.42 -7.35 7.40
CA PHE A 180 -14.89 -7.75 6.12
C PHE A 180 -16.03 -7.86 5.10
N THR A 181 -15.83 -7.30 3.91
CA THR A 181 -16.73 -7.49 2.78
C THR A 181 -15.97 -8.16 1.65
N LEU A 182 -16.37 -9.38 1.33
CA LEU A 182 -15.79 -10.20 0.27
C LEU A 182 -16.84 -10.33 -0.84
N PHE A 183 -16.41 -10.11 -2.07
CA PHE A 183 -17.36 -10.06 -3.21
C PHE A 183 -16.74 -10.62 -4.49
N ASN A 184 -17.59 -10.91 -5.45
CA ASN A 184 -17.15 -11.19 -6.83
C ASN A 184 -16.89 -9.87 -7.54
N GLY A 185 -15.68 -9.69 -8.05
CA GLY A 185 -15.30 -8.46 -8.73
C GLY A 185 -13.82 -8.42 -9.01
N HIS A 186 -13.41 -7.36 -9.66
CA HIS A 186 -12.04 -7.04 -10.01
C HIS A 186 -11.42 -6.04 -9.04
N HIS A 187 -10.16 -5.73 -9.22
CA HIS A 187 -9.42 -4.84 -8.34
C HIS A 187 -10.11 -3.48 -8.09
N PRO A 188 -10.57 -2.74 -9.14
CA PRO A 188 -11.21 -1.44 -8.95
C PRO A 188 -12.53 -1.50 -8.17
N ASP A 189 -13.19 -2.66 -8.16
CA ASP A 189 -14.48 -2.84 -7.48
C ASP A 189 -14.36 -2.82 -5.95
N GLY A 190 -13.13 -2.72 -5.42
CA GLY A 190 -12.87 -2.62 -3.99
C GLY A 190 -13.62 -1.48 -3.29
N TYR A 191 -13.99 -0.43 -4.01
CA TYR A 191 -14.84 0.65 -3.50
C TYR A 191 -16.34 0.34 -3.53
N SER A 192 -16.79 -0.60 -4.34
CA SER A 192 -18.21 -0.87 -4.58
C SER A 192 -19.03 -1.17 -3.32
N PRO A 193 -18.50 -1.89 -2.31
CA PRO A 193 -19.24 -2.15 -1.07
C PRO A 193 -19.48 -0.91 -0.21
N MET A 194 -18.93 0.23 -0.56
CA MET A 194 -19.08 1.48 0.16
C MET A 194 -20.05 2.46 -0.53
N VAL A 195 -20.54 2.11 -1.70
CA VAL A 195 -21.43 2.95 -2.53
C VAL A 195 -22.89 2.54 -2.41
#